data_375a3ac208442579b4d4a2b2060ee0ef
#
_entry.id   375a3ac208442579b4d4a2b2060ee0ef
#
_cell.length_a   1.000
_cell.length_b   1.000
_cell.length_c   1.000
_cell.angle_alpha   90.00
_cell.angle_beta   90.00
_cell.angle_gamma   90.00
#
_symmetry.space_group_name_H-M   'P 1'
#
loop_
_entity.id
_entity.type
_entity.pdbx_description
1 polymer ?
#
loop_
_entity_poly.entity_id
_entity_poly.type
_entity_poly.pdbx_seq_one_letter_code
_entity_poly.pdbx_strand_id
1 'polypeptide(L)'
;MDPITHAASGAVAMLALSRRPLTRWAVPLAALAAASPDLDLVFVSTPLQFLLLHRGITHSLAAMPILGLLLALCCYPLWRSTTPGRWNFGKVWLLTCAMVLLHIWLDVVTTYGTMIFLPFSHERVRLNGVFIIDLLLTLPLLWAVWRWRRKRGLMLLALAWVFVYPATGVGLNAWHAAQAEARLRAENRQVSHLTVLPDAFSPFFWRVLFEEQRPDGMLVREQSLNALGRPRAPETTHQAAPSRLTEELSRQSVTCETFFQFTLLPVMTPLRPEDAPKAPSGVQDAQNLLFYDLRFGSGLAFVRKIMALRPHADIPFQLMVEVAPAQAQSGAETADMLLLRQRLRFSDSRRDSHWQLPRVPRPPSLAEWLVGLR
;
A
#
# COMPACT_ATOMS: atom_id res chain seq x y z
N MET A 1 0.79 -3.92 6.29
CA MET A 1 1.38 -5.27 6.15
C MET A 1 0.26 -6.30 6.14
N ASP A 2 0.52 -7.60 6.08
CA ASP A 2 -0.59 -8.57 6.22
C ASP A 2 -1.07 -8.68 7.68
N PRO A 3 -2.37 -8.99 7.93
CA PRO A 3 -2.93 -9.00 9.28
C PRO A 3 -2.31 -10.06 10.21
N ILE A 4 -1.75 -11.14 9.65
CA ILE A 4 -1.10 -12.21 10.44
C ILE A 4 0.19 -11.68 11.05
N THR A 5 0.98 -10.93 10.29
CA THR A 5 2.21 -10.30 10.77
C THR A 5 1.92 -9.28 11.87
N HIS A 6 0.88 -8.45 11.72
CA HIS A 6 0.46 -7.51 12.77
C HIS A 6 0.04 -8.24 14.06
N ALA A 7 -0.80 -9.25 13.96
CA ALA A 7 -1.21 -10.04 15.12
C ALA A 7 -0.03 -10.76 15.80
N ALA A 8 0.87 -11.37 15.01
CA ALA A 8 2.06 -12.05 15.52
C ALA A 8 3.02 -11.07 16.23
N SER A 9 3.22 -9.87 15.67
CA SER A 9 4.06 -8.84 16.30
C SER A 9 3.51 -8.37 17.65
N GLY A 10 2.19 -8.17 17.75
CA GLY A 10 1.50 -7.85 19.00
C GLY A 10 1.63 -8.96 20.04
N ALA A 11 1.47 -10.21 19.62
CA ALA A 11 1.67 -11.38 20.49
C ALA A 11 3.12 -11.46 21.01
N VAL A 12 4.11 -11.28 20.13
CA VAL A 12 5.55 -11.25 20.49
C VAL A 12 5.83 -10.10 21.45
N ALA A 13 5.34 -8.89 21.19
CA ALA A 13 5.54 -7.74 22.04
C ALA A 13 4.99 -7.98 23.45
N MET A 14 3.79 -8.55 23.58
CA MET A 14 3.19 -8.87 24.87
C MET A 14 4.01 -9.92 25.63
N LEU A 15 4.47 -10.99 24.96
CA LEU A 15 5.28 -12.04 25.55
C LEU A 15 6.68 -11.57 25.95
N ALA A 16 7.27 -10.63 25.21
CA ALA A 16 8.58 -10.06 25.47
C ALA A 16 8.58 -9.08 26.64
N LEU A 17 7.60 -8.18 26.68
CA LEU A 17 7.56 -7.05 27.62
C LEU A 17 7.02 -7.46 29.00
N SER A 18 6.14 -8.44 29.08
CA SER A 18 5.52 -8.84 30.33
C SER A 18 6.44 -9.71 31.20
N ARG A 19 6.61 -9.28 32.45
CA ARG A 19 7.16 -10.12 33.53
C ARG A 19 5.98 -10.84 34.19
N ARG A 20 5.97 -12.15 34.15
CA ARG A 20 4.95 -13.13 34.58
C ARG A 20 4.04 -12.79 35.77
N PRO A 21 2.92 -13.49 35.94
CA PRO A 21 2.21 -14.35 35.00
C PRO A 21 1.33 -13.54 34.05
N LEU A 22 1.24 -13.99 32.77
CA LEU A 22 0.29 -13.45 31.82
C LEU A 22 -1.09 -14.09 32.04
N THR A 23 -2.13 -13.27 31.95
CA THR A 23 -3.49 -13.78 31.87
C THR A 23 -3.69 -14.55 30.56
N ARG A 24 -4.66 -15.47 30.54
CA ARG A 24 -5.00 -16.20 29.31
C ARG A 24 -5.38 -15.29 28.13
N TRP A 25 -5.87 -14.10 28.43
CA TRP A 25 -6.35 -13.12 27.42
C TRP A 25 -5.28 -12.11 26.99
N ALA A 26 -4.18 -11.95 27.74
CA ALA A 26 -3.21 -10.89 27.47
C ALA A 26 -2.60 -10.97 26.07
N VAL A 27 -2.20 -12.16 25.63
CA VAL A 27 -1.59 -12.36 24.30
C VAL A 27 -2.62 -12.21 23.17
N PRO A 28 -3.81 -12.86 23.21
CA PRO A 28 -4.84 -12.64 22.19
C PRO A 28 -5.29 -11.19 22.08
N LEU A 29 -5.46 -10.47 23.20
CA LEU A 29 -5.89 -9.08 23.17
C LEU A 29 -4.79 -8.15 22.61
N ALA A 30 -3.52 -8.41 22.90
CA ALA A 30 -2.42 -7.65 22.32
C ALA A 30 -2.28 -7.91 20.81
N ALA A 31 -2.47 -9.14 20.37
CA ALA A 31 -2.51 -9.50 18.95
C ALA A 31 -3.67 -8.79 18.23
N LEU A 32 -4.87 -8.80 18.84
CA LEU A 32 -6.03 -8.09 18.31
C LEU A 32 -5.81 -6.57 18.26
N ALA A 33 -5.24 -5.98 19.31
CA ALA A 33 -4.93 -4.55 19.34
C ALA A 33 -3.91 -4.16 18.27
N ALA A 34 -2.90 -5.01 18.02
CA ALA A 34 -1.95 -4.76 16.96
C ALA A 34 -2.53 -4.94 15.55
N ALA A 35 -3.60 -5.73 15.38
CA ALA A 35 -4.28 -5.90 14.08
C ALA A 35 -5.47 -4.94 13.91
N SER A 36 -5.86 -4.18 14.94
CA SER A 36 -7.12 -3.42 14.96
C SER A 36 -7.20 -2.26 13.97
N PRO A 37 -6.12 -1.53 13.59
CA PRO A 37 -6.23 -0.49 12.58
C PRO A 37 -6.79 -1.00 11.24
N ASP A 38 -6.47 -2.24 10.85
CA ASP A 38 -6.97 -2.90 9.63
C ASP A 38 -8.47 -3.26 9.69
N LEU A 39 -9.14 -3.04 10.82
CA LEU A 39 -10.60 -3.16 10.89
C LEU A 39 -11.31 -2.07 10.04
N ASP A 40 -10.59 -1.06 9.57
CA ASP A 40 -11.09 -0.11 8.58
C ASP A 40 -11.62 -0.82 7.33
N LEU A 41 -11.05 -1.97 6.97
CA LEU A 41 -11.50 -2.81 5.84
C LEU A 41 -12.93 -3.34 5.96
N VAL A 42 -13.50 -3.38 7.17
CA VAL A 42 -14.90 -3.76 7.38
C VAL A 42 -15.86 -2.72 6.80
N PHE A 43 -15.42 -1.45 6.76
CA PHE A 43 -16.21 -0.33 6.24
C PHE A 43 -15.98 -0.07 4.75
N VAL A 44 -15.13 -0.85 4.11
CA VAL A 44 -14.78 -0.71 2.70
C VAL A 44 -15.58 -1.67 1.85
N SER A 45 -16.43 -1.15 0.97
CA SER A 45 -17.26 -1.94 0.05
C SER A 45 -16.88 -1.77 -1.44
N THR A 46 -16.15 -0.70 -1.79
CA THR A 46 -15.75 -0.40 -3.17
C THR A 46 -14.24 -0.22 -3.29
N PRO A 47 -13.65 -0.42 -4.50
CA PRO A 47 -12.23 -0.14 -4.74
C PRO A 47 -11.84 1.31 -4.44
N LEU A 48 -12.70 2.27 -4.73
CA LEU A 48 -12.45 3.68 -4.43
C LEU A 48 -12.38 3.93 -2.92
N GLN A 49 -13.34 3.38 -2.16
CA GLN A 49 -13.29 3.47 -0.69
C GLN A 49 -12.04 2.80 -0.12
N PHE A 50 -11.57 1.71 -0.74
CA PHE A 50 -10.32 1.09 -0.33
C PHE A 50 -9.13 2.04 -0.47
N LEU A 51 -8.99 2.72 -1.61
CA LEU A 51 -7.91 3.69 -1.82
C LEU A 51 -7.99 4.90 -0.88
N LEU A 52 -9.20 5.34 -0.56
CA LEU A 52 -9.43 6.52 0.30
C LEU A 52 -9.26 6.21 1.79
N LEU A 53 -9.83 5.10 2.28
CA LEU A 53 -9.97 4.83 3.71
C LEU A 53 -8.87 3.93 4.27
N HIS A 54 -8.44 2.91 3.48
CA HIS A 54 -7.45 1.96 3.99
C HIS A 54 -6.08 2.62 4.18
N ARG A 55 -5.51 2.41 5.37
CA ARG A 55 -4.33 3.12 5.88
C ARG A 55 -4.50 4.64 5.96
N GLY A 56 -5.74 5.06 6.23
CA GLY A 56 -6.11 6.44 6.52
C GLY A 56 -6.08 6.80 8.00
N ILE A 57 -7.19 7.37 8.50
CA ILE A 57 -7.27 7.93 9.86
C ILE A 57 -6.97 6.89 10.97
N THR A 58 -7.38 5.64 10.81
CA THR A 58 -7.10 4.56 11.78
C THR A 58 -5.60 4.26 11.93
N HIS A 59 -4.79 4.65 10.96
CA HIS A 59 -3.34 4.48 10.92
C HIS A 59 -2.59 5.79 11.17
N SER A 60 -3.29 6.87 11.59
CA SER A 60 -2.64 8.14 11.87
C SER A 60 -2.13 8.23 13.31
N LEU A 61 -1.04 8.97 13.50
CA LEU A 61 -0.47 9.23 14.81
C LEU A 61 -1.43 10.04 15.70
N ALA A 62 -2.26 10.92 15.10
CA ALA A 62 -3.25 11.70 15.83
C ALA A 62 -4.42 10.84 16.33
N ALA A 63 -4.87 9.85 15.56
CA ALA A 63 -5.95 8.95 15.98
C ALA A 63 -5.46 7.79 16.87
N MET A 64 -4.17 7.48 16.90
CA MET A 64 -3.59 6.39 17.68
C MET A 64 -3.98 6.42 19.17
N PRO A 65 -3.90 7.54 19.92
CA PRO A 65 -4.30 7.56 21.34
C PRO A 65 -5.80 7.33 21.53
N ILE A 66 -6.64 7.80 20.59
CA ILE A 66 -8.09 7.60 20.61
C ILE A 66 -8.44 6.14 20.35
N LEU A 67 -7.87 5.54 19.29
CA LEU A 67 -8.05 4.13 18.98
C LEU A 67 -7.54 3.26 20.13
N GLY A 68 -6.37 3.58 20.69
CA GLY A 68 -5.83 2.91 21.87
C GLY A 68 -6.76 3.01 23.09
N LEU A 69 -7.42 4.16 23.30
CA LEU A 69 -8.40 4.35 24.37
C LEU A 69 -9.63 3.46 24.17
N LEU A 70 -10.18 3.44 22.96
CA LEU A 70 -11.34 2.59 22.64
C LEU A 70 -11.01 1.10 22.86
N LEU A 71 -9.85 0.65 22.39
CA LEU A 71 -9.37 -0.71 22.62
C LEU A 71 -9.19 -1.00 24.12
N ALA A 72 -8.63 -0.05 24.88
CA ALA A 72 -8.45 -0.21 26.31
C ALA A 72 -9.79 -0.32 27.03
N LEU A 73 -10.80 0.48 26.69
CA LEU A 73 -12.15 0.39 27.25
C LEU A 73 -12.77 -1.00 26.99
N CYS A 74 -12.62 -1.53 25.79
CA CYS A 74 -13.13 -2.86 25.42
C CYS A 74 -12.37 -4.00 26.13
N CYS A 75 -11.04 -3.90 26.22
CA CYS A 75 -10.18 -4.98 26.70
C CYS A 75 -9.97 -4.98 28.24
N TYR A 76 -10.07 -3.82 28.88
CA TYR A 76 -9.76 -3.68 30.32
C TYR A 76 -10.54 -4.62 31.25
N PRO A 77 -11.85 -4.86 31.07
CA PRO A 77 -12.60 -5.80 31.93
C PRO A 77 -11.98 -7.21 31.90
N LEU A 78 -11.56 -7.68 30.73
CA LEU A 78 -10.92 -8.99 30.58
C LEU A 78 -9.51 -9.01 31.18
N TRP A 79 -8.77 -7.92 31.08
CA TRP A 79 -7.44 -7.81 31.70
C TRP A 79 -7.52 -7.74 33.22
N ARG A 80 -8.45 -6.95 33.76
CA ARG A 80 -8.62 -6.75 35.20
C ARG A 80 -9.06 -8.04 35.91
N SER A 81 -9.98 -8.80 35.31
CA SER A 81 -10.58 -9.99 35.93
C SER A 81 -9.56 -11.10 36.24
N THR A 82 -8.43 -11.10 35.55
CA THR A 82 -7.46 -12.19 35.61
C THR A 82 -6.21 -11.90 36.43
N THR A 83 -5.92 -10.62 36.74
CA THR A 83 -4.79 -10.20 37.60
C THR A 83 -5.12 -8.92 38.36
N PRO A 84 -5.86 -9.00 39.45
CA PRO A 84 -6.19 -7.84 40.27
C PRO A 84 -4.93 -7.09 40.73
N GLY A 85 -4.95 -5.76 40.64
CA GLY A 85 -3.88 -4.87 41.11
C GLY A 85 -2.67 -4.67 40.20
N ARG A 86 -2.42 -5.55 39.24
CA ARG A 86 -1.24 -5.46 38.36
C ARG A 86 -1.47 -4.56 37.14
N TRP A 87 -2.66 -4.60 36.55
CA TRP A 87 -3.05 -3.85 35.38
C TRP A 87 -4.10 -2.80 35.76
N ASN A 88 -3.70 -1.55 35.83
CA ASN A 88 -4.62 -0.42 35.90
C ASN A 88 -4.98 0.03 34.48
N PHE A 89 -6.04 0.82 34.35
CA PHE A 89 -6.56 1.29 33.07
C PHE A 89 -5.48 2.00 32.22
N GLY A 90 -4.71 2.91 32.85
CA GLY A 90 -3.67 3.66 32.14
C GLY A 90 -2.58 2.76 31.53
N LYS A 91 -2.19 1.68 32.20
CA LYS A 91 -1.23 0.71 31.63
C LYS A 91 -1.82 -0.05 30.46
N VAL A 92 -3.10 -0.40 30.51
CA VAL A 92 -3.77 -1.06 29.37
C VAL A 92 -3.89 -0.10 28.21
N TRP A 93 -4.27 1.15 28.44
CA TRP A 93 -4.32 2.18 27.41
C TRP A 93 -2.94 2.41 26.75
N LEU A 94 -1.88 2.59 27.56
CA LEU A 94 -0.54 2.76 27.02
C LEU A 94 -0.10 1.53 26.17
N LEU A 95 -0.45 0.33 26.62
CA LEU A 95 -0.15 -0.90 25.90
C LEU A 95 -0.89 -0.95 24.56
N THR A 96 -2.20 -0.65 24.55
CA THR A 96 -2.98 -0.64 23.29
C THR A 96 -2.47 0.45 22.33
N CYS A 97 -2.09 1.63 22.81
CA CYS A 97 -1.41 2.65 22.00
C CYS A 97 -0.10 2.12 21.41
N ALA A 98 0.73 1.43 22.22
CA ALA A 98 1.97 0.83 21.74
C ALA A 98 1.72 -0.25 20.66
N MET A 99 0.64 -1.04 20.78
CA MET A 99 0.26 -2.03 19.76
C MET A 99 -0.19 -1.37 18.46
N VAL A 100 -0.98 -0.28 18.52
CA VAL A 100 -1.36 0.52 17.34
C VAL A 100 -0.12 1.16 16.71
N LEU A 101 0.80 1.71 17.50
CA LEU A 101 2.04 2.28 16.99
C LEU A 101 2.93 1.22 16.30
N LEU A 102 2.99 0.00 16.86
CA LEU A 102 3.69 -1.12 16.25
C LEU A 102 3.08 -1.52 14.89
N HIS A 103 1.76 -1.48 14.78
CA HIS A 103 1.06 -1.66 13.52
C HIS A 103 1.46 -0.59 12.49
N ILE A 104 1.37 0.69 12.88
CA ILE A 104 1.73 1.83 12.01
C ILE A 104 3.17 1.69 11.51
N TRP A 105 4.12 1.33 12.39
CA TRP A 105 5.51 1.05 12.02
C TRP A 105 5.62 0.01 10.92
N LEU A 106 4.98 -1.15 11.10
CA LEU A 106 5.01 -2.25 10.13
C LEU A 106 4.37 -1.87 8.80
N ASP A 107 3.45 -0.92 8.79
CA ASP A 107 2.83 -0.44 7.56
C ASP A 107 3.68 0.58 6.82
N VAL A 108 4.30 1.50 7.55
CA VAL A 108 5.18 2.54 6.97
C VAL A 108 6.41 1.93 6.30
N VAL A 109 6.94 0.83 6.83
CA VAL A 109 8.10 0.15 6.22
C VAL A 109 7.79 -0.59 4.92
N THR A 110 6.51 -0.74 4.55
CA THR A 110 6.10 -1.35 3.28
C THR A 110 6.02 -0.35 2.12
N THR A 111 5.71 -0.84 0.92
CA THR A 111 5.62 -0.05 -0.31
C THR A 111 4.24 0.58 -0.54
N TYR A 112 3.22 0.22 0.24
CA TYR A 112 1.84 0.68 0.02
C TYR A 112 1.67 2.19 0.28
N GLY A 113 2.23 2.68 1.38
CA GLY A 113 2.08 4.05 1.84
C GLY A 113 0.93 4.24 2.84
N THR A 114 1.19 4.92 3.95
CA THR A 114 0.29 5.11 5.08
C THR A 114 0.16 6.59 5.40
N MET A 115 -1.06 7.10 5.57
CA MET A 115 -1.34 8.51 5.87
C MET A 115 -1.20 8.79 7.37
N ILE A 116 0.03 8.68 7.89
CA ILE A 116 0.31 8.81 9.33
C ILE A 116 0.08 10.20 9.90
N PHE A 117 0.05 11.23 9.05
CA PHE A 117 -0.11 12.62 9.46
C PHE A 117 -1.55 13.15 9.35
N LEU A 118 -2.54 12.29 9.03
CA LEU A 118 -3.94 12.70 9.07
C LEU A 118 -4.33 13.17 10.48
N PRO A 119 -5.18 14.21 10.59
CA PRO A 119 -5.87 14.96 9.54
C PRO A 119 -5.04 16.12 8.94
N PHE A 120 -3.81 16.35 9.38
CA PHE A 120 -3.01 17.53 9.01
C PHE A 120 -2.39 17.43 7.60
N SER A 121 -2.07 16.21 7.15
CA SER A 121 -1.53 15.96 5.80
C SER A 121 -2.05 14.63 5.26
N HIS A 122 -2.37 14.61 3.97
CA HIS A 122 -2.80 13.42 3.24
C HIS A 122 -1.64 12.69 2.56
N GLU A 123 -0.42 13.09 2.84
CA GLU A 123 0.78 12.46 2.30
C GLU A 123 0.89 11.00 2.79
N ARG A 124 1.20 10.09 1.86
CA ARG A 124 1.42 8.67 2.17
C ARG A 124 2.89 8.40 2.39
N VAL A 125 3.26 8.20 3.65
CA VAL A 125 4.63 7.84 4.04
C VAL A 125 4.88 6.36 3.75
N ARG A 126 6.03 6.06 3.13
CA ARG A 126 6.51 4.71 2.81
C ARG A 126 8.03 4.67 2.86
N LEU A 127 8.60 3.63 3.43
CA LEU A 127 10.04 3.46 3.54
C LEU A 127 10.58 2.37 2.60
N ASN A 128 9.70 1.63 1.92
CA ASN A 128 10.06 0.60 0.94
C ASN A 128 11.12 -0.40 1.44
N GLY A 129 11.08 -0.76 2.73
CA GLY A 129 12.07 -1.66 3.33
C GLY A 129 11.72 -3.13 3.18
N VAL A 130 10.42 -3.48 3.21
CA VAL A 130 9.95 -4.87 3.17
C VAL A 130 8.77 -5.03 2.23
N PHE A 131 8.63 -6.23 1.68
CA PHE A 131 7.48 -6.57 0.85
C PHE A 131 6.19 -6.63 1.70
N ILE A 132 5.03 -6.37 1.07
CA ILE A 132 3.73 -6.29 1.78
C ILE A 132 3.40 -7.60 2.50
N ILE A 133 3.73 -8.75 1.91
CA ILE A 133 3.60 -10.09 2.51
C ILE A 133 5.00 -10.67 2.61
N ASP A 134 5.67 -10.42 3.75
CA ASP A 134 7.06 -10.83 3.94
C ASP A 134 7.15 -12.07 4.84
N LEU A 135 7.45 -13.22 4.23
CA LEU A 135 7.55 -14.49 4.94
C LEU A 135 8.75 -14.56 5.88
N LEU A 136 9.83 -13.84 5.58
CA LEU A 136 11.03 -13.80 6.42
C LEU A 136 10.82 -12.97 7.68
N LEU A 137 9.86 -12.07 7.68
CA LEU A 137 9.41 -11.41 8.90
C LEU A 137 8.36 -12.27 9.64
N THR A 138 7.34 -12.75 8.92
CA THR A 138 6.16 -13.38 9.51
C THR A 138 6.46 -14.74 10.13
N LEU A 139 7.15 -15.64 9.41
CA LEU A 139 7.38 -17.02 9.87
C LEU A 139 8.23 -17.11 11.15
N PRO A 140 9.33 -16.33 11.31
CA PRO A 140 10.07 -16.30 12.57
C PRO A 140 9.23 -15.83 13.76
N LEU A 141 8.32 -14.84 13.57
CA LEU A 141 7.44 -14.36 14.62
C LEU A 141 6.44 -15.45 15.05
N LEU A 142 5.79 -16.10 14.09
CA LEU A 142 4.87 -17.22 14.36
C LEU A 142 5.59 -18.38 15.07
N TRP A 143 6.78 -18.75 14.58
CA TRP A 143 7.61 -19.77 15.21
C TRP A 143 7.98 -19.42 16.63
N ALA A 144 8.37 -18.16 16.88
CA ALA A 144 8.72 -17.68 18.20
C ALA A 144 7.52 -17.78 19.17
N VAL A 145 6.33 -17.31 18.75
CA VAL A 145 5.10 -17.40 19.55
C VAL A 145 4.74 -18.86 19.84
N TRP A 146 4.86 -19.75 18.87
CA TRP A 146 4.55 -21.17 19.05
C TRP A 146 5.58 -21.90 19.93
N ARG A 147 6.89 -21.76 19.64
CA ARG A 147 7.93 -22.60 20.24
C ARG A 147 8.58 -21.97 21.48
N TRP A 148 8.70 -20.64 21.53
CA TRP A 148 9.50 -19.93 22.52
C TRP A 148 8.70 -19.03 23.46
N ARG A 149 7.37 -19.10 23.44
CA ARG A 149 6.48 -18.23 24.25
C ARG A 149 6.81 -18.19 25.77
N ARG A 150 7.48 -19.19 26.29
CA ARG A 150 7.91 -19.25 27.70
C ARG A 150 9.33 -18.72 27.94
N LYS A 151 10.10 -18.45 26.88
CA LYS A 151 11.50 -18.01 26.93
C LYS A 151 11.60 -16.52 26.61
N ARG A 152 11.50 -15.68 27.66
CA ARG A 152 11.46 -14.21 27.52
C ARG A 152 12.62 -13.65 26.69
N GLY A 153 13.86 -14.12 26.88
CA GLY A 153 15.01 -13.66 26.10
C GLY A 153 14.84 -13.87 24.60
N LEU A 154 14.28 -15.03 24.18
CA LEU A 154 13.99 -15.29 22.78
C LEU A 154 12.81 -14.46 22.26
N MET A 155 11.84 -14.13 23.13
CA MET A 155 10.76 -13.19 22.76
C MET A 155 11.28 -11.76 22.58
N LEU A 156 12.25 -11.32 23.40
CA LEU A 156 12.92 -10.03 23.20
C LEU A 156 13.71 -10.00 21.89
N LEU A 157 14.37 -11.09 21.52
CA LEU A 157 15.04 -11.22 20.22
C LEU A 157 14.03 -11.17 19.07
N ALA A 158 12.90 -11.87 19.18
CA ALA A 158 11.82 -11.81 18.20
C ALA A 158 11.20 -10.40 18.10
N LEU A 159 11.08 -9.68 19.21
CA LEU A 159 10.62 -8.29 19.20
C LEU A 159 11.66 -7.38 18.54
N ALA A 160 12.94 -7.57 18.82
CA ALA A 160 14.01 -6.84 18.13
C ALA A 160 13.98 -7.09 16.61
N TRP A 161 13.67 -8.31 16.19
CA TRP A 161 13.51 -8.67 14.78
C TRP A 161 12.43 -7.84 14.06
N VAL A 162 11.31 -7.52 14.75
CA VAL A 162 10.24 -6.65 14.20
C VAL A 162 10.75 -5.25 13.83
N PHE A 163 11.82 -4.78 14.43
CA PHE A 163 12.41 -3.47 14.15
C PHE A 163 13.67 -3.59 13.28
N VAL A 164 14.59 -4.47 13.65
CA VAL A 164 15.90 -4.59 12.98
C VAL A 164 15.75 -5.07 11.54
N TYR A 165 14.92 -6.08 11.30
CA TYR A 165 14.75 -6.63 9.96
C TYR A 165 14.18 -5.59 8.98
N PRO A 166 13.05 -4.90 9.25
CA PRO A 166 12.57 -3.85 8.36
C PRO A 166 13.54 -2.65 8.26
N ALA A 167 14.20 -2.25 9.34
CA ALA A 167 15.19 -1.18 9.29
C ALA A 167 16.39 -1.52 8.39
N THR A 168 16.85 -2.79 8.44
CA THR A 168 17.87 -3.30 7.50
C THR A 168 17.36 -3.22 6.06
N GLY A 169 16.09 -3.60 5.82
CA GLY A 169 15.45 -3.46 4.51
C GLY A 169 15.44 -2.01 4.01
N VAL A 170 15.11 -1.04 4.87
CA VAL A 170 15.17 0.39 4.53
C VAL A 170 16.59 0.83 4.18
N GLY A 171 17.59 0.39 4.94
CA GLY A 171 18.99 0.67 4.63
C GLY A 171 19.45 0.07 3.29
N LEU A 172 19.03 -1.16 3.00
CA LEU A 172 19.31 -1.81 1.70
C LEU A 172 18.57 -1.10 0.55
N ASN A 173 17.34 -0.63 0.76
CA ASN A 173 16.62 0.16 -0.23
C ASN A 173 17.42 1.41 -0.62
N ALA A 174 17.86 2.20 0.37
CA ALA A 174 18.66 3.40 0.13
C ALA A 174 19.99 3.09 -0.59
N TRP A 175 20.64 1.99 -0.22
CA TRP A 175 21.88 1.54 -0.87
C TRP A 175 21.65 1.13 -2.34
N HIS A 176 20.58 0.38 -2.63
CA HIS A 176 20.23 0.02 -4.01
C HIS A 176 19.84 1.25 -4.84
N ALA A 177 19.15 2.22 -4.24
CA ALA A 177 18.79 3.46 -4.91
C ALA A 177 20.04 4.26 -5.32
N ALA A 178 20.98 4.44 -4.40
CA ALA A 178 22.25 5.13 -4.69
C ALA A 178 23.06 4.41 -5.80
N GLN A 179 23.10 3.08 -5.79
CA GLN A 179 23.79 2.33 -6.83
C GLN A 179 23.07 2.43 -8.20
N ALA A 180 21.75 2.36 -8.21
CA ALA A 180 20.97 2.51 -9.44
C ALA A 180 21.16 3.91 -10.04
N GLU A 181 21.10 4.97 -9.23
CA GLU A 181 21.36 6.35 -9.68
C GLU A 181 22.77 6.50 -10.26
N ALA A 182 23.80 6.00 -9.57
CA ALA A 182 25.17 6.08 -10.04
C ALA A 182 25.36 5.36 -11.41
N ARG A 183 24.75 4.18 -11.56
CA ARG A 183 24.77 3.44 -12.82
C ARG A 183 24.08 4.18 -13.95
N LEU A 184 22.84 4.68 -13.73
CA LEU A 184 22.07 5.38 -14.75
C LEU A 184 22.73 6.68 -15.17
N ARG A 185 23.40 7.40 -14.24
CA ARG A 185 24.23 8.57 -14.57
C ARG A 185 25.44 8.20 -15.42
N ALA A 186 26.13 7.10 -15.09
CA ALA A 186 27.28 6.62 -15.89
C ALA A 186 26.87 6.20 -17.31
N GLU A 187 25.64 5.73 -17.48
CA GLU A 187 25.03 5.40 -18.78
C GLU A 187 24.47 6.63 -19.53
N ASN A 188 24.59 7.85 -18.97
CA ASN A 188 24.05 9.11 -19.50
C ASN A 188 22.53 9.05 -19.78
N ARG A 189 21.77 8.29 -18.97
CA ARG A 189 20.32 8.18 -19.12
C ARG A 189 19.61 9.39 -18.51
N GLN A 190 18.60 9.90 -19.21
CA GLN A 190 17.76 11.02 -18.74
C GLN A 190 16.62 10.46 -17.87
N VAL A 191 16.85 10.42 -16.57
CA VAL A 191 15.89 9.87 -15.58
C VAL A 191 15.28 10.99 -14.76
N SER A 192 13.95 11.10 -14.78
CA SER A 192 13.20 12.10 -14.03
C SER A 192 12.75 11.60 -12.64
N HIS A 193 12.45 10.33 -12.52
CA HIS A 193 12.01 9.71 -11.28
C HIS A 193 12.59 8.31 -11.13
N LEU A 194 13.06 7.97 -9.92
CA LEU A 194 13.59 6.65 -9.59
C LEU A 194 13.03 6.18 -8.27
N THR A 195 12.57 4.94 -8.20
CA THR A 195 12.18 4.29 -6.95
C THR A 195 12.69 2.86 -6.91
N VAL A 196 13.12 2.43 -5.73
CA VAL A 196 13.52 1.04 -5.47
C VAL A 196 12.47 0.41 -4.56
N LEU A 197 12.08 -0.81 -4.90
CA LEU A 197 11.03 -1.55 -4.20
C LEU A 197 11.57 -2.92 -3.79
N PRO A 198 11.29 -3.37 -2.56
CA PRO A 198 11.49 -4.76 -2.19
C PRO A 198 10.55 -5.65 -3.02
N ASP A 199 11.05 -6.79 -3.47
CA ASP A 199 10.23 -7.83 -4.09
C ASP A 199 9.92 -8.94 -3.08
N ALA A 200 9.09 -9.90 -3.45
CA ALA A 200 8.82 -11.06 -2.60
C ALA A 200 10.16 -11.73 -2.20
N PHE A 201 10.24 -12.17 -0.95
CA PHE A 201 11.49 -12.64 -0.31
C PHE A 201 12.57 -11.55 -0.20
N SER A 202 12.18 -10.29 0.08
CA SER A 202 13.18 -9.31 0.53
C SER A 202 13.93 -9.88 1.77
N PRO A 203 15.22 -9.59 1.95
CA PRO A 203 16.05 -8.63 1.22
C PRO A 203 16.77 -9.21 -0.02
N PHE A 204 16.43 -10.41 -0.47
CA PHE A 204 17.18 -11.08 -1.55
C PHE A 204 16.83 -10.57 -2.94
N PHE A 205 15.65 -9.99 -3.12
CA PHE A 205 15.14 -9.55 -4.41
C PHE A 205 14.57 -8.14 -4.32
N TRP A 206 14.93 -7.32 -5.32
CA TRP A 206 14.59 -5.92 -5.42
C TRP A 206 14.17 -5.59 -6.85
N ARG A 207 13.42 -4.50 -7.00
CA ARG A 207 13.07 -3.92 -8.30
C ARG A 207 13.39 -2.45 -8.30
N VAL A 208 14.05 -1.98 -9.37
CA VAL A 208 14.23 -0.56 -9.65
C VAL A 208 13.22 -0.19 -10.72
N LEU A 209 12.40 0.81 -10.43
CA LEU A 209 11.50 1.44 -11.38
C LEU A 209 11.99 2.87 -11.61
N PHE A 210 12.06 3.29 -12.87
CA PHE A 210 12.45 4.66 -13.19
C PHE A 210 11.81 5.16 -14.47
N GLU A 211 11.55 6.46 -14.53
CA GLU A 211 11.08 7.15 -15.72
C GLU A 211 12.25 7.63 -16.55
N GLU A 212 12.23 7.29 -17.82
CA GLU A 212 13.25 7.68 -18.80
C GLU A 212 12.62 8.52 -19.90
N GLN A 213 13.14 9.74 -20.08
CA GLN A 213 12.74 10.60 -21.19
C GLN A 213 13.36 10.10 -22.50
N ARG A 214 12.54 9.91 -23.51
CA ARG A 214 12.95 9.53 -24.87
C ARG A 214 12.38 10.53 -25.90
N PRO A 215 12.93 10.58 -27.12
CA PRO A 215 12.40 11.45 -28.19
C PRO A 215 10.93 11.15 -28.54
N ASP A 216 10.51 9.90 -28.39
CA ASP A 216 9.15 9.38 -28.65
C ASP A 216 8.22 9.39 -27.40
N GLY A 217 8.68 9.94 -26.28
CA GLY A 217 7.86 10.09 -25.08
C GLY A 217 8.52 9.62 -23.79
N MET A 218 7.74 9.56 -22.73
CA MET A 218 8.19 9.08 -21.42
C MET A 218 7.93 7.58 -21.29
N LEU A 219 8.95 6.85 -20.87
CA LEU A 219 8.87 5.41 -20.63
C LEU A 219 9.13 5.09 -19.15
N VAL A 220 8.42 4.12 -18.60
CA VAL A 220 8.76 3.51 -17.31
C VAL A 220 9.57 2.25 -17.54
N ARG A 221 10.77 2.20 -16.96
CA ARG A 221 11.66 1.04 -17.00
C ARG A 221 11.58 0.28 -15.68
N GLU A 222 11.59 -1.04 -15.78
CA GLU A 222 11.67 -1.93 -14.63
C GLU A 222 12.88 -2.83 -14.75
N GLN A 223 13.73 -2.85 -13.71
CA GLN A 223 14.91 -3.72 -13.59
C GLN A 223 14.83 -4.54 -12.31
N SER A 224 14.82 -5.86 -12.43
CA SER A 224 14.92 -6.77 -11.27
C SER A 224 16.38 -6.92 -10.85
N LEU A 225 16.62 -6.84 -9.52
CA LEU A 225 17.94 -6.96 -8.90
C LEU A 225 17.98 -8.14 -7.91
N ASN A 226 19.17 -8.67 -7.67
CA ASN A 226 19.47 -9.56 -6.54
C ASN A 226 19.89 -8.74 -5.29
N ALA A 227 20.18 -9.42 -4.19
CA ALA A 227 20.63 -8.80 -2.93
C ALA A 227 21.91 -7.94 -3.07
N LEU A 228 22.73 -8.18 -4.07
CA LEU A 228 23.98 -7.43 -4.33
C LEU A 228 23.79 -6.31 -5.36
N GLY A 229 22.54 -5.96 -5.71
CA GLY A 229 22.25 -4.92 -6.68
C GLY A 229 22.55 -5.29 -8.15
N ARG A 230 22.83 -6.56 -8.44
CA ARG A 230 23.11 -7.02 -9.81
C ARG A 230 21.81 -7.33 -10.56
N PRO A 231 21.69 -6.89 -11.83
CA PRO A 231 20.55 -7.24 -12.68
C PRO A 231 20.35 -8.76 -12.79
N ARG A 232 19.09 -9.21 -12.73
CA ARG A 232 18.71 -10.63 -12.84
C ARG A 232 18.05 -10.99 -14.16
N ALA A 233 17.46 -9.99 -14.82
CA ALA A 233 16.78 -10.15 -16.10
C ALA A 233 17.00 -8.89 -16.94
N PRO A 234 16.76 -8.92 -18.25
CA PRO A 234 16.70 -7.71 -19.07
C PRO A 234 15.67 -6.71 -18.51
N GLU A 235 15.91 -5.43 -18.76
CA GLU A 235 14.94 -4.37 -18.43
C GLU A 235 13.64 -4.59 -19.19
N THR A 236 12.53 -4.41 -18.51
CA THR A 236 11.21 -4.33 -19.14
C THR A 236 10.81 -2.88 -19.32
N THR A 237 10.08 -2.61 -20.40
CA THR A 237 9.66 -1.27 -20.77
C THR A 237 8.15 -1.19 -20.76
N HIS A 238 7.64 -0.10 -20.18
CA HIS A 238 6.23 0.21 -20.13
C HIS A 238 6.00 1.65 -20.60
N GLN A 239 4.85 1.91 -21.23
CA GLN A 239 4.48 3.26 -21.62
C GLN A 239 4.04 4.04 -20.37
N ALA A 240 4.73 5.13 -20.06
CA ALA A 240 4.29 6.04 -18.99
C ALA A 240 2.97 6.70 -19.36
N ALA A 241 2.11 6.91 -18.38
CA ALA A 241 0.91 7.71 -18.59
C ALA A 241 1.30 9.19 -18.77
N PRO A 242 0.89 9.87 -19.87
CA PRO A 242 1.23 11.27 -20.08
C PRO A 242 0.66 12.14 -18.96
N SER A 243 1.49 13.00 -18.35
CA SER A 243 1.09 13.85 -17.20
C SER A 243 -0.13 14.71 -17.54
N ARG A 244 -0.18 15.27 -18.75
CA ARG A 244 -1.32 16.04 -19.20
C ARG A 244 -2.63 15.23 -19.20
N LEU A 245 -2.60 14.00 -19.70
CA LEU A 245 -3.77 13.13 -19.72
C LEU A 245 -4.22 12.79 -18.30
N THR A 246 -3.28 12.44 -17.40
CA THR A 246 -3.61 12.09 -16.00
C THR A 246 -4.20 13.29 -15.25
N GLU A 247 -3.72 14.51 -15.51
CA GLU A 247 -4.30 15.74 -14.94
C GLU A 247 -5.70 16.02 -15.46
N GLU A 248 -5.92 15.89 -16.77
CA GLU A 248 -7.24 16.07 -17.38
C GLU A 248 -8.27 15.09 -16.82
N LEU A 249 -7.92 13.80 -16.73
CA LEU A 249 -8.79 12.78 -16.16
C LEU A 249 -9.05 13.02 -14.66
N SER A 250 -8.06 13.49 -13.93
CA SER A 250 -8.20 13.84 -12.51
C SER A 250 -9.18 15.00 -12.29
N ARG A 251 -9.19 16.00 -13.16
CA ARG A 251 -10.16 17.10 -13.09
C ARG A 251 -11.59 16.65 -13.36
N GLN A 252 -11.76 15.60 -14.17
CA GLN A 252 -13.08 15.11 -14.58
C GLN A 252 -13.67 14.07 -13.62
N SER A 253 -12.84 13.44 -12.79
CA SER A 253 -13.32 12.35 -11.93
C SER A 253 -12.55 12.18 -10.63
N VAL A 254 -13.29 12.13 -9.50
CA VAL A 254 -12.78 11.75 -8.17
C VAL A 254 -12.07 10.39 -8.21
N THR A 255 -12.56 9.43 -8.99
CA THR A 255 -11.94 8.10 -9.08
C THR A 255 -10.57 8.18 -9.76
N CYS A 256 -10.46 8.95 -10.85
CA CYS A 256 -9.19 9.19 -11.53
C CYS A 256 -8.22 9.97 -10.64
N GLU A 257 -8.69 11.05 -10.04
CA GLU A 257 -7.91 11.87 -9.10
C GLU A 257 -7.32 11.00 -7.97
N THR A 258 -8.18 10.24 -7.28
CA THR A 258 -7.75 9.35 -6.18
C THR A 258 -6.74 8.31 -6.64
N PHE A 259 -6.97 7.70 -7.82
CA PHE A 259 -6.08 6.69 -8.37
C PHE A 259 -4.71 7.28 -8.71
N PHE A 260 -4.64 8.41 -9.42
CA PHE A 260 -3.37 9.02 -9.80
C PHE A 260 -2.62 9.63 -8.62
N GLN A 261 -3.30 10.13 -7.59
CA GLN A 261 -2.65 10.53 -6.33
C GLN A 261 -2.08 9.35 -5.53
N PHE A 262 -2.67 8.16 -5.67
CA PHE A 262 -2.19 6.95 -5.03
C PHE A 262 -1.02 6.31 -5.78
N THR A 263 -1.01 6.35 -7.11
CA THR A 263 0.02 5.76 -7.97
C THR A 263 1.36 6.50 -7.87
N LEU A 264 2.48 5.76 -7.94
CA LEU A 264 3.82 6.34 -8.00
C LEU A 264 4.26 6.62 -9.43
N LEU A 265 4.16 5.61 -10.28
CA LEU A 265 4.59 5.61 -11.66
C LEU A 265 3.44 5.00 -12.48
N PRO A 266 2.45 5.81 -12.87
CA PRO A 266 1.30 5.31 -13.62
C PRO A 266 1.75 4.86 -15.02
N VAL A 267 1.42 3.63 -15.34
CA VAL A 267 1.66 3.01 -16.66
C VAL A 267 0.34 2.91 -17.40
N MET A 268 0.39 3.13 -18.70
CA MET A 268 -0.77 3.10 -19.59
C MET A 268 -0.62 2.03 -20.65
N THR A 269 -1.71 1.30 -20.92
CA THR A 269 -1.81 0.35 -22.03
C THR A 269 -3.22 0.41 -22.64
N PRO A 270 -3.39 0.02 -23.92
CA PRO A 270 -4.71 -0.25 -24.46
C PRO A 270 -5.45 -1.31 -23.61
N LEU A 271 -6.73 -1.09 -23.37
CA LEU A 271 -7.58 -2.04 -22.66
C LEU A 271 -7.86 -3.26 -23.54
N ARG A 272 -7.88 -4.44 -22.93
CA ARG A 272 -8.24 -5.68 -23.63
C ARG A 272 -9.72 -5.64 -24.06
N PRO A 273 -10.09 -6.17 -25.23
CA PRO A 273 -11.48 -6.15 -25.71
C PRO A 273 -12.48 -6.79 -24.74
N GLU A 274 -12.06 -7.81 -24.01
CA GLU A 274 -12.88 -8.54 -23.02
C GLU A 274 -13.24 -7.70 -21.78
N ASP A 275 -12.43 -6.70 -21.47
CA ASP A 275 -12.62 -5.77 -20.33
C ASP A 275 -13.35 -4.49 -20.73
N ALA A 276 -13.51 -4.23 -22.03
CA ALA A 276 -14.18 -3.05 -22.57
C ALA A 276 -15.68 -3.00 -22.18
N PRO A 277 -16.30 -1.81 -22.20
CA PRO A 277 -17.75 -1.68 -21.97
C PRO A 277 -18.54 -2.54 -22.96
N LYS A 278 -19.50 -3.33 -22.48
CA LYS A 278 -20.35 -4.19 -23.37
C LYS A 278 -21.18 -3.39 -24.36
N ALA A 279 -21.58 -2.18 -24.01
CA ALA A 279 -22.26 -1.25 -24.91
C ALA A 279 -21.31 -0.09 -25.20
N PRO A 280 -20.93 0.17 -26.46
CA PRO A 280 -20.10 1.32 -26.81
C PRO A 280 -20.82 2.63 -26.44
N SER A 281 -20.05 3.67 -26.16
CA SER A 281 -20.60 5.01 -25.88
C SER A 281 -21.31 5.64 -27.09
N GLY A 282 -21.06 5.11 -28.29
CA GLY A 282 -21.54 5.70 -29.54
C GLY A 282 -20.76 6.93 -29.98
N VAL A 283 -19.72 7.29 -29.22
CA VAL A 283 -18.85 8.44 -29.54
C VAL A 283 -17.78 8.00 -30.53
N GLN A 284 -17.62 8.77 -31.60
CA GLN A 284 -16.59 8.54 -32.62
C GLN A 284 -15.19 8.69 -32.01
N ASP A 285 -14.24 7.84 -32.42
CA ASP A 285 -12.85 7.84 -31.97
C ASP A 285 -12.63 7.60 -30.45
N ALA A 286 -13.62 6.98 -29.78
CA ALA A 286 -13.47 6.59 -28.38
C ALA A 286 -12.39 5.53 -28.22
N GLN A 287 -11.50 5.71 -27.24
CA GLN A 287 -10.40 4.81 -26.89
C GLN A 287 -10.59 4.24 -25.49
N ASN A 288 -10.27 2.96 -25.33
CA ASN A 288 -10.29 2.29 -24.05
C ASN A 288 -8.86 2.11 -23.54
N LEU A 289 -8.55 2.73 -22.40
CA LEU A 289 -7.23 2.73 -21.78
C LEU A 289 -7.26 2.06 -20.41
N LEU A 290 -6.16 1.38 -20.10
CA LEU A 290 -5.89 0.76 -18.80
C LEU A 290 -4.70 1.45 -18.15
N PHE A 291 -4.90 1.94 -16.93
CA PHE A 291 -3.83 2.46 -16.07
C PHE A 291 -3.61 1.53 -14.88
N TYR A 292 -2.34 1.34 -14.51
CA TYR A 292 -1.97 0.53 -13.36
C TYR A 292 -0.65 1.01 -12.74
N ASP A 293 -0.35 0.51 -11.53
CA ASP A 293 0.85 0.85 -10.77
C ASP A 293 1.77 -0.36 -10.64
N LEU A 294 2.96 -0.26 -11.17
CA LEU A 294 3.97 -1.33 -11.15
C LEU A 294 4.44 -1.70 -9.72
N ARG A 295 4.20 -0.85 -8.71
CA ARG A 295 4.57 -1.15 -7.31
C ARG A 295 4.11 -2.54 -6.86
N PHE A 296 2.91 -2.91 -7.29
CA PHE A 296 2.22 -4.13 -6.84
C PHE A 296 2.55 -5.36 -7.68
N GLY A 297 3.39 -5.22 -8.68
CA GLY A 297 3.94 -6.33 -9.46
C GLY A 297 5.07 -7.06 -8.72
N SER A 298 5.61 -8.09 -9.37
CA SER A 298 6.82 -8.80 -8.93
C SER A 298 7.72 -9.11 -10.11
N GLY A 299 9.03 -8.95 -9.96
CA GLY A 299 10.04 -9.38 -10.92
C GLY A 299 10.27 -10.89 -10.93
N LEU A 300 9.71 -11.63 -9.96
CA LEU A 300 9.87 -13.07 -9.81
C LEU A 300 8.82 -13.84 -10.63
N ALA A 301 9.25 -14.61 -11.62
CA ALA A 301 8.34 -15.31 -12.53
C ALA A 301 7.36 -16.26 -11.82
N PHE A 302 7.82 -16.95 -10.76
CA PHE A 302 6.93 -17.85 -10.00
C PHE A 302 5.89 -17.09 -9.19
N VAL A 303 6.23 -15.90 -8.64
CA VAL A 303 5.28 -15.04 -7.92
C VAL A 303 4.21 -14.52 -8.89
N ARG A 304 4.62 -14.05 -10.07
CA ARG A 304 3.67 -13.66 -11.13
C ARG A 304 2.73 -14.80 -11.52
N LYS A 305 3.25 -16.05 -11.64
CA LYS A 305 2.39 -17.21 -11.90
C LYS A 305 1.38 -17.46 -10.78
N ILE A 306 1.80 -17.35 -9.51
CA ILE A 306 0.90 -17.49 -8.38
C ILE A 306 -0.16 -16.37 -8.37
N MET A 307 0.25 -15.14 -8.65
CA MET A 307 -0.69 -14.01 -8.75
C MET A 307 -1.68 -14.21 -9.88
N ALA A 308 -1.25 -14.69 -11.04
CA ALA A 308 -2.10 -14.97 -12.20
C ALA A 308 -3.14 -16.11 -11.98
N LEU A 309 -2.99 -16.91 -10.93
CA LEU A 309 -4.02 -17.89 -10.53
C LEU A 309 -5.28 -17.23 -9.95
N ARG A 310 -5.20 -15.98 -9.56
CA ARG A 310 -6.36 -15.21 -9.08
C ARG A 310 -7.03 -14.53 -10.28
N PRO A 311 -8.34 -14.67 -10.48
CA PRO A 311 -9.04 -13.93 -11.51
C PRO A 311 -8.79 -12.42 -11.35
N HIS A 312 -8.37 -11.76 -12.42
CA HIS A 312 -8.13 -10.30 -12.46
C HIS A 312 -7.00 -9.78 -11.55
N ALA A 313 -6.04 -10.62 -11.14
CA ALA A 313 -5.06 -10.30 -10.09
C ALA A 313 -3.63 -10.07 -10.57
N ASP A 314 -3.40 -9.92 -11.86
CA ASP A 314 -2.06 -9.67 -12.41
C ASP A 314 -1.41 -8.44 -11.76
N ILE A 315 -2.19 -7.38 -11.58
CA ILE A 315 -1.82 -6.19 -10.83
C ILE A 315 -3.07 -5.71 -10.06
N PRO A 316 -3.03 -5.62 -8.73
CA PRO A 316 -4.10 -5.00 -7.96
C PRO A 316 -4.18 -3.51 -8.31
N PHE A 317 -5.36 -2.92 -8.27
CA PHE A 317 -5.63 -1.53 -8.63
C PHE A 317 -5.38 -1.22 -10.12
N GLN A 318 -6.41 -1.45 -10.90
CA GLN A 318 -6.47 -1.12 -12.31
C GLN A 318 -7.56 -0.08 -12.53
N LEU A 319 -7.19 1.06 -13.13
CA LEU A 319 -8.15 2.07 -13.58
C LEU A 319 -8.36 1.89 -15.08
N MET A 320 -9.58 1.60 -15.47
CA MET A 320 -10.02 1.49 -16.85
C MET A 320 -10.84 2.72 -17.21
N VAL A 321 -10.55 3.33 -18.33
CA VAL A 321 -11.27 4.51 -18.81
C VAL A 321 -11.64 4.36 -20.28
N GLU A 322 -12.80 4.89 -20.65
CA GLU A 322 -13.20 5.16 -22.03
C GLU A 322 -13.11 6.67 -22.22
N VAL A 323 -12.27 7.11 -23.17
CA VAL A 323 -12.00 8.52 -23.47
C VAL A 323 -12.21 8.80 -24.94
N ALA A 324 -12.59 10.02 -25.26
CA ALA A 324 -12.67 10.50 -26.65
C ALA A 324 -12.05 11.88 -26.76
N PRO A 325 -11.58 12.30 -27.95
CA PRO A 325 -11.18 13.68 -28.18
C PRO A 325 -12.36 14.61 -27.87
N ALA A 326 -12.14 15.66 -27.09
CA ALA A 326 -13.14 16.72 -26.95
C ALA A 326 -13.28 17.40 -28.30
N GLN A 327 -14.49 17.42 -28.87
CA GLN A 327 -14.75 18.14 -30.09
C GLN A 327 -14.42 19.62 -29.85
N ALA A 328 -13.48 20.14 -30.61
CA ALA A 328 -13.07 21.55 -30.54
C ALA A 328 -14.27 22.46 -30.83
N GLN A 329 -14.96 22.92 -29.80
CA GLN A 329 -15.79 24.11 -29.89
C GLN A 329 -14.84 25.29 -29.90
N SER A 330 -14.61 25.78 -31.13
CA SER A 330 -13.92 27.04 -31.45
C SER A 330 -12.50 27.24 -30.90
N GLY A 331 -11.49 27.00 -31.73
CA GLY A 331 -10.24 27.76 -31.73
C GLY A 331 -9.12 27.39 -30.75
N ALA A 332 -9.23 26.36 -29.96
CA ALA A 332 -8.15 25.89 -29.10
C ALA A 332 -7.35 24.77 -29.80
N GLU A 333 -6.06 24.97 -29.98
CA GLU A 333 -5.10 24.04 -30.63
C GLU A 333 -4.79 22.74 -29.85
N THR A 334 -5.50 22.47 -28.80
CA THR A 334 -5.23 21.29 -27.94
C THR A 334 -6.53 20.53 -27.75
N ALA A 335 -6.62 19.37 -28.40
CA ALA A 335 -7.69 18.42 -28.19
C ALA A 335 -7.63 17.88 -26.75
N ASP A 336 -8.41 18.44 -25.84
CA ASP A 336 -8.61 17.91 -24.51
C ASP A 336 -9.36 16.57 -24.63
N MET A 337 -8.98 15.59 -23.81
CA MET A 337 -9.64 14.28 -23.79
C MET A 337 -10.84 14.33 -22.84
N LEU A 338 -11.98 13.91 -23.33
CA LEU A 338 -13.20 13.77 -22.51
C LEU A 338 -13.28 12.37 -21.93
N LEU A 339 -13.44 12.28 -20.62
CA LEU A 339 -13.71 11.01 -19.92
C LEU A 339 -15.20 10.64 -20.07
N LEU A 340 -15.47 9.57 -20.80
CA LEU A 340 -16.83 9.09 -21.03
C LEU A 340 -17.30 8.15 -19.93
N ARG A 341 -16.47 7.18 -19.58
CA ARG A 341 -16.74 6.16 -18.54
C ARG A 341 -15.46 5.73 -17.85
N GLN A 342 -15.62 5.20 -16.64
CA GLN A 342 -14.53 4.70 -15.84
C GLN A 342 -14.92 3.44 -15.06
N ARG A 343 -13.92 2.61 -14.73
CA ARG A 343 -14.04 1.47 -13.86
C ARG A 343 -12.76 1.31 -13.05
N LEU A 344 -12.87 1.29 -11.74
CA LEU A 344 -11.75 0.95 -10.87
C LEU A 344 -11.89 -0.51 -10.45
N ARG A 345 -10.90 -1.33 -10.77
CA ARG A 345 -10.84 -2.75 -10.43
C ARG A 345 -9.84 -2.96 -9.29
N PHE A 346 -10.20 -3.83 -8.38
CA PHE A 346 -9.33 -4.37 -7.36
C PHE A 346 -9.21 -5.88 -7.53
N SER A 347 -8.13 -6.50 -7.04
CA SER A 347 -7.90 -7.96 -7.17
C SER A 347 -8.93 -8.83 -6.44
N ASP A 348 -9.79 -8.25 -5.62
CA ASP A 348 -10.91 -8.93 -4.98
C ASP A 348 -12.18 -8.70 -5.80
N SER A 349 -12.68 -9.76 -6.45
CA SER A 349 -13.90 -9.70 -7.26
C SER A 349 -15.15 -9.24 -6.50
N ARG A 350 -15.16 -9.37 -5.16
CA ARG A 350 -16.28 -8.90 -4.31
C ARG A 350 -16.36 -7.38 -4.22
N ARG A 351 -15.25 -6.68 -4.49
CA ARG A 351 -15.14 -5.22 -4.41
C ARG A 351 -14.95 -4.58 -5.78
N ASP A 352 -15.10 -5.34 -6.86
CA ASP A 352 -14.94 -4.80 -8.21
C ASP A 352 -16.05 -3.79 -8.54
N SER A 353 -15.70 -2.67 -9.16
CA SER A 353 -16.69 -1.70 -9.61
C SER A 353 -17.17 -2.04 -11.02
N HIS A 354 -18.37 -1.60 -11.36
CA HIS A 354 -18.86 -1.60 -12.73
C HIS A 354 -18.39 -0.35 -13.48
N TRP A 355 -18.55 -0.34 -14.80
CA TRP A 355 -18.39 0.86 -15.61
C TRP A 355 -19.39 1.93 -15.15
N GLN A 356 -18.87 3.13 -14.84
CA GLN A 356 -19.61 4.25 -14.26
C GLN A 356 -19.34 5.52 -15.03
N LEU A 357 -20.28 6.45 -15.00
CA LEU A 357 -20.04 7.84 -15.44
C LEU A 357 -19.06 8.52 -14.46
N PRO A 358 -18.25 9.46 -14.97
CA PRO A 358 -17.36 10.24 -14.10
C PRO A 358 -18.16 11.11 -13.12
N ARG A 359 -17.61 11.27 -11.92
CA ARG A 359 -18.12 12.21 -10.92
C ARG A 359 -17.08 13.30 -10.70
N VAL A 360 -17.42 14.52 -11.04
CA VAL A 360 -16.49 15.66 -10.89
C VAL A 360 -16.06 15.81 -9.42
N PRO A 361 -14.77 16.01 -9.17
CA PRO A 361 -14.26 16.32 -7.84
C PRO A 361 -14.95 17.55 -7.26
N ARG A 362 -15.29 17.49 -5.97
CA ARG A 362 -15.81 18.62 -5.19
C ARG A 362 -14.96 18.81 -3.94
N PRO A 363 -14.91 20.01 -3.37
CA PRO A 363 -14.26 20.20 -2.09
C PRO A 363 -14.87 19.26 -1.03
N PRO A 364 -14.05 18.55 -0.22
CA PRO A 364 -14.55 17.69 0.82
C PRO A 364 -15.24 18.52 1.92
N SER A 365 -16.28 17.97 2.54
CA SER A 365 -16.79 18.50 3.79
C SER A 365 -15.73 18.35 4.90
N LEU A 366 -15.88 19.08 6.01
CA LEU A 366 -14.96 18.97 7.15
C LEU A 366 -14.85 17.52 7.67
N ALA A 367 -15.98 16.80 7.73
CA ALA A 367 -15.98 15.41 8.18
C ALA A 367 -15.24 14.48 7.20
N GLU A 368 -15.44 14.65 5.89
CA GLU A 368 -14.74 13.92 4.86
C GLU A 368 -13.22 14.20 4.91
N TRP A 369 -12.86 15.49 5.07
CA TRP A 369 -11.46 15.90 5.18
C TRP A 369 -10.77 15.30 6.42
N LEU A 370 -11.44 15.29 7.59
CA LEU A 370 -10.90 14.71 8.83
C LEU A 370 -10.62 13.21 8.72
N VAL A 371 -11.41 12.46 7.96
CA VAL A 371 -11.19 11.02 7.74
C VAL A 371 -10.31 10.70 6.53
N GLY A 372 -9.81 11.72 5.82
CA GLY A 372 -8.93 11.55 4.66
C GLY A 372 -9.66 11.38 3.33
N LEU A 373 -10.97 11.60 3.28
CA LEU A 373 -11.73 11.70 2.03
C LEU A 373 -11.48 13.06 1.40
N ARG A 374 -11.17 13.09 0.12
CA ARG A 374 -10.98 14.30 -0.70
C ARG A 374 -12.09 14.45 -1.71
#